data_6cf503632762f4642253610d83df2e27
#
_entry.id   6cf503632762f4642253610d83df2e27
#
_cell.length_a   1.000
_cell.length_b   1.000
_cell.length_c   1.000
_cell.angle_alpha   90.00
_cell.angle_beta   90.00
_cell.angle_gamma   90.00
#
_symmetry.space_group_name_H-M   'P 1'
#
loop_
_entity.id
_entity.type
_entity.pdbx_description
1 polymer ?
#
loop_
_entity_poly.entity_id
_entity_poly.type
_entity_poly.pdbx_seq_one_letter_code
_entity_poly.pdbx_strand_id
1 'polypeptide(L)'
;IALLDRYIRHGLRRSPNPKDQALAEKAISRLRMMGTQITETGMRACASPVGRVMAYASAKLEAVKVILKAEQRALGDRLRAVLVTDFEKTSATALVEGVLDEEAGGAVAAFRALLTDPETDALDPVFMTGSTVLVDDDLLPRILPYFERWIGDLDLEINLAPVERDGYYEIKGGGKHWRPRHYTQMITEAFQEGITRCLVGTRGLLGEGWDASRINVLVDLTTVTTSMSINQLRGRSFRLDKDWLEKVANNWDVVCLAEEFRRGFDDYKRFKRKHSQLYGVCDDGAIEQGVGHVHAAFTDARPEGVSERLELFNEEMLQRATRRSEARGLWKVGTPFDETSREAVEAKVGLGGGEFPPFKRLALTEWNNDTLANAIALVVVRSLQDAGELSRSTAHAGGDRGGGWLRFYLRGKGADEKSSEVFAEAMQQALGPLDNPRYMIPRHVTIVSETWLSRTLPSFIGRFFRKRRNLLTMYHAVPKLLAKNKELAEIFQGHWNKHVSPGAIVYGYGDAGGQAVQEAIEQGLSPQGTFHRKKVFGSG
;
A
#
# COMPACT_ATOMS: atom_id res chain seq x y z
N ILE A 1 -0.40 26.20 20.70
CA ILE A 1 -1.73 25.68 20.33
C ILE A 1 -2.64 25.66 21.57
N ALA A 2 -2.26 24.99 22.69
CA ALA A 2 -3.09 24.89 23.89
C ALA A 2 -3.43 26.27 24.53
N LEU A 3 -2.49 27.22 24.52
CA LEU A 3 -2.73 28.58 24.99
C LEU A 3 -3.73 29.33 24.10
N LEU A 4 -3.64 29.16 22.78
CA LEU A 4 -4.54 29.78 21.82
C LEU A 4 -5.97 29.22 21.98
N ASP A 5 -6.11 27.92 22.18
CA ASP A 5 -7.40 27.27 22.46
C ASP A 5 -8.03 27.82 23.73
N ARG A 6 -7.29 27.88 24.82
CA ARG A 6 -7.76 28.46 26.09
C ARG A 6 -8.15 29.92 25.94
N TYR A 7 -7.37 30.73 25.27
CA TYR A 7 -7.65 32.15 25.06
C TYR A 7 -8.92 32.37 24.24
N ILE A 8 -9.11 31.62 23.15
CA ILE A 8 -10.31 31.75 22.34
C ILE A 8 -11.55 31.28 23.10
N ARG A 9 -11.52 30.11 23.76
CA ARG A 9 -12.69 29.53 24.44
C ARG A 9 -13.07 30.27 25.73
N HIS A 10 -12.08 30.61 26.52
CA HIS A 10 -12.32 31.13 27.87
C HIS A 10 -12.09 32.64 28.01
N GLY A 11 -11.22 33.22 27.17
CA GLY A 11 -10.98 34.65 27.11
C GLY A 11 -11.97 35.35 26.18
N LEU A 12 -11.83 35.15 24.87
CA LEU A 12 -12.59 35.91 23.88
C LEU A 12 -14.10 35.54 23.84
N ARG A 13 -14.42 34.25 23.79
CA ARG A 13 -15.82 33.80 23.62
C ARG A 13 -16.69 34.05 24.84
N ARG A 14 -16.11 34.10 26.03
CA ARG A 14 -16.81 34.38 27.28
C ARG A 14 -16.73 35.87 27.72
N SER A 15 -16.02 36.68 26.95
CA SER A 15 -15.96 38.11 27.23
C SER A 15 -17.35 38.75 27.12
N PRO A 16 -17.72 39.68 28.03
CA PRO A 16 -18.94 40.46 27.89
C PRO A 16 -18.85 41.49 26.75
N ASN A 17 -17.66 41.73 26.19
CA ASN A 17 -17.47 42.69 25.13
C ASN A 17 -17.81 42.08 23.77
N PRO A 18 -18.77 42.63 23.00
CA PRO A 18 -19.15 42.12 21.66
C PRO A 18 -17.99 42.10 20.66
N LYS A 19 -17.00 42.98 20.78
CA LYS A 19 -15.81 43.00 19.91
C LYS A 19 -14.94 41.77 20.12
N ASP A 20 -14.82 41.31 21.37
CA ASP A 20 -14.04 40.10 21.68
C ASP A 20 -14.77 38.85 21.18
N GLN A 21 -16.07 38.78 21.29
CA GLN A 21 -16.87 37.68 20.73
C GLN A 21 -16.77 37.62 19.22
N ALA A 22 -16.84 38.78 18.52
CA ALA A 22 -16.63 38.84 17.08
C ALA A 22 -15.21 38.40 16.69
N LEU A 23 -14.21 38.75 17.49
CA LEU A 23 -12.83 38.32 17.29
C LEU A 23 -12.67 36.80 17.49
N ALA A 24 -13.37 36.22 18.47
CA ALA A 24 -13.42 34.77 18.69
C ALA A 24 -13.97 34.03 17.46
N GLU A 25 -15.11 34.47 16.93
CA GLU A 25 -15.70 33.84 15.73
C GLU A 25 -14.77 33.97 14.51
N LYS A 26 -14.15 35.13 14.31
CA LYS A 26 -13.15 35.33 13.26
C LYS A 26 -11.93 34.43 13.43
N ALA A 27 -11.45 34.25 14.66
CA ALA A 27 -10.33 33.34 14.95
C ALA A 27 -10.73 31.87 14.73
N ILE A 28 -11.93 31.46 15.15
CA ILE A 28 -12.47 30.12 14.92
C ILE A 28 -12.59 29.84 13.42
N SER A 29 -13.12 30.78 12.65
CA SER A 29 -13.23 30.67 11.20
C SER A 29 -11.85 30.48 10.54
N ARG A 30 -10.86 31.30 10.91
CA ARG A 30 -9.49 31.18 10.40
C ARG A 30 -8.83 29.85 10.77
N LEU A 31 -9.06 29.36 11.98
CA LEU A 31 -8.56 28.03 12.39
C LEU A 31 -9.19 26.91 11.58
N ARG A 32 -10.51 27.00 11.27
CA ARG A 32 -11.17 26.04 10.37
C ARG A 32 -10.57 26.07 8.96
N MET A 33 -10.26 27.24 8.43
CA MET A 33 -9.56 27.38 7.16
C MET A 33 -8.16 26.73 7.18
N MET A 34 -7.51 26.70 8.34
CA MET A 34 -6.24 26.00 8.54
C MET A 34 -6.41 24.50 8.88
N GLY A 35 -7.63 23.96 8.85
CA GLY A 35 -7.92 22.57 9.13
C GLY A 35 -7.91 22.21 10.62
N THR A 36 -8.23 23.18 11.47
CA THR A 36 -8.34 22.97 12.93
C THR A 36 -9.66 23.54 13.41
N GLN A 37 -10.43 22.75 14.14
CA GLN A 37 -11.66 23.22 14.79
C GLN A 37 -11.53 23.21 16.32
N ILE A 38 -12.14 24.16 16.96
CA ILE A 38 -12.29 24.21 18.41
C ILE A 38 -13.57 23.46 18.79
N THR A 39 -13.46 22.45 19.64
CA THR A 39 -14.56 21.65 20.18
C THR A 39 -14.65 21.88 21.69
N GLU A 40 -15.69 21.36 22.34
CA GLU A 40 -15.83 21.44 23.80
C GLU A 40 -14.64 20.76 24.52
N THR A 41 -14.05 19.75 23.93
CA THR A 41 -12.95 18.98 24.51
C THR A 41 -11.57 19.47 24.08
N GLY A 42 -11.47 20.51 23.23
CA GLY A 42 -10.20 21.07 22.75
C GLY A 42 -10.13 21.21 21.24
N MET A 43 -8.93 21.52 20.74
CA MET A 43 -8.69 21.63 19.31
C MET A 43 -8.59 20.24 18.67
N ARG A 44 -9.30 20.06 17.55
CA ARG A 44 -9.26 18.85 16.73
C ARG A 44 -8.95 19.20 15.27
N ALA A 45 -8.28 18.30 14.58
CA ALA A 45 -8.11 18.44 13.13
C ALA A 45 -9.47 18.34 12.43
N CYS A 46 -9.71 19.22 11.46
CA CYS A 46 -10.88 19.15 10.57
C CYS A 46 -10.42 19.29 9.11
N ALA A 47 -11.30 18.96 8.18
CA ALA A 47 -11.03 19.16 6.77
C ALA A 47 -10.85 20.66 6.48
N SER A 48 -9.70 21.03 5.92
CA SER A 48 -9.45 22.38 5.40
C SER A 48 -10.20 22.59 4.08
N PRO A 49 -10.41 23.85 3.63
CA PRO A 49 -10.93 24.11 2.29
C PRO A 49 -10.11 23.40 1.20
N VAL A 50 -8.78 23.48 1.25
CA VAL A 50 -7.91 22.74 0.33
C VAL A 50 -8.15 21.24 0.44
N GLY A 51 -8.24 20.69 1.64
CA GLY A 51 -8.54 19.26 1.83
C GLY A 51 -9.91 18.86 1.26
N ARG A 52 -10.89 19.76 1.25
CA ARG A 52 -12.19 19.54 0.62
C ARG A 52 -12.08 19.60 -0.90
N VAL A 53 -11.44 20.63 -1.45
CA VAL A 53 -11.17 20.71 -2.91
C VAL A 53 -10.44 19.47 -3.38
N MET A 54 -9.44 19.00 -2.64
CA MET A 54 -8.71 17.77 -2.96
C MET A 54 -9.56 16.51 -2.89
N ALA A 55 -10.48 16.44 -1.92
CA ALA A 55 -11.42 15.32 -1.80
C ALA A 55 -12.38 15.26 -3.01
N TYR A 56 -12.68 16.41 -3.59
CA TYR A 56 -13.61 16.58 -4.70
C TYR A 56 -12.92 16.82 -6.06
N ALA A 57 -11.62 16.64 -6.13
CA ALA A 57 -10.89 16.86 -7.37
C ALA A 57 -11.41 15.97 -8.50
N SER A 58 -11.67 16.56 -9.67
CA SER A 58 -12.07 15.83 -10.88
C SER A 58 -11.08 14.72 -11.24
N ALA A 59 -9.80 14.92 -10.95
CA ALA A 59 -8.75 13.90 -11.12
C ALA A 59 -9.04 12.60 -10.35
N LYS A 60 -9.71 12.67 -9.19
CA LYS A 60 -10.14 11.44 -8.49
C LYS A 60 -11.21 10.68 -9.25
N LEU A 61 -12.13 11.39 -9.89
CA LEU A 61 -13.19 10.77 -10.69
C LEU A 61 -12.60 10.10 -11.93
N GLU A 62 -11.62 10.74 -12.57
CA GLU A 62 -10.89 10.11 -13.68
C GLU A 62 -10.12 8.86 -13.23
N ALA A 63 -9.47 8.90 -12.05
CA ALA A 63 -8.83 7.71 -11.48
C ALA A 63 -9.84 6.58 -11.19
N VAL A 64 -11.04 6.91 -10.72
CA VAL A 64 -12.14 5.93 -10.53
C VAL A 64 -12.49 5.24 -11.83
N LYS A 65 -12.65 5.98 -12.94
CA LYS A 65 -12.92 5.39 -14.26
C LYS A 65 -11.81 4.41 -14.67
N VAL A 66 -10.55 4.81 -14.54
CA VAL A 66 -9.39 3.94 -14.82
C VAL A 66 -9.42 2.65 -13.99
N ILE A 67 -9.69 2.77 -12.69
CA ILE A 67 -9.81 1.63 -11.78
C ILE A 67 -10.93 0.70 -12.24
N LEU A 68 -12.14 1.22 -12.45
CA LEU A 68 -13.30 0.41 -12.82
C LEU A 68 -13.12 -0.30 -14.16
N LYS A 69 -12.50 0.35 -15.15
CA LYS A 69 -12.16 -0.27 -16.44
C LYS A 69 -11.16 -1.43 -16.26
N ALA A 70 -10.13 -1.23 -15.45
CA ALA A 70 -9.15 -2.29 -15.16
C ALA A 70 -9.80 -3.48 -14.44
N GLU A 71 -10.67 -3.20 -13.48
CA GLU A 71 -11.41 -4.20 -12.73
C GLU A 71 -12.45 -4.94 -13.58
N GLN A 72 -13.13 -4.23 -14.47
CA GLN A 72 -14.07 -4.83 -15.42
C GLN A 72 -13.37 -5.79 -16.39
N ARG A 73 -12.18 -5.40 -16.90
CA ARG A 73 -11.37 -6.29 -17.76
C ARG A 73 -10.92 -7.55 -17.02
N ALA A 74 -10.67 -7.45 -15.73
CA ALA A 74 -10.21 -8.58 -14.91
C ALA A 74 -11.35 -9.51 -14.45
N LEU A 75 -12.54 -8.98 -14.18
CA LEU A 75 -13.65 -9.69 -13.55
C LEU A 75 -14.82 -9.99 -14.50
N GLY A 76 -14.94 -9.23 -15.61
CA GLY A 76 -16.07 -9.36 -16.53
C GLY A 76 -17.42 -9.18 -15.83
N ASP A 77 -18.35 -10.06 -16.09
CA ASP A 77 -19.71 -10.03 -15.51
C ASP A 77 -19.77 -10.30 -14.00
N ARG A 78 -18.67 -10.80 -13.43
CA ARG A 78 -18.55 -10.98 -11.97
C ARG A 78 -18.22 -9.69 -11.21
N LEU A 79 -17.93 -8.58 -11.90
CA LEU A 79 -17.67 -7.31 -11.24
C LEU A 79 -18.86 -6.89 -10.38
N ARG A 80 -18.59 -6.55 -9.13
CA ARG A 80 -19.52 -5.92 -8.18
C ARG A 80 -18.77 -4.81 -7.46
N ALA A 81 -18.83 -3.61 -8.06
CA ALA A 81 -18.11 -2.44 -7.60
C ALA A 81 -18.98 -1.55 -6.70
N VAL A 82 -18.39 -1.02 -5.64
CA VAL A 82 -19.03 -0.05 -4.75
C VAL A 82 -18.13 1.16 -4.60
N LEU A 83 -18.64 2.34 -4.91
CA LEU A 83 -17.99 3.63 -4.69
C LEU A 83 -18.58 4.29 -3.45
N VAL A 84 -17.72 4.69 -2.51
CA VAL A 84 -18.16 5.30 -1.26
C VAL A 84 -17.58 6.70 -1.11
N THR A 85 -18.45 7.67 -0.84
CA THR A 85 -18.08 9.05 -0.55
C THR A 85 -18.57 9.48 0.84
N ASP A 86 -18.09 10.63 1.33
CA ASP A 86 -18.55 11.17 2.61
C ASP A 86 -19.95 11.80 2.52
N PHE A 87 -20.31 12.39 1.37
CA PHE A 87 -21.51 13.22 1.22
C PHE A 87 -22.21 12.97 -0.11
N GLU A 88 -23.53 13.15 -0.12
CA GLU A 88 -24.37 13.09 -1.32
C GLU A 88 -24.04 14.25 -2.28
N LYS A 89 -24.12 15.48 -1.77
CA LYS A 89 -23.79 16.73 -2.47
C LYS A 89 -22.79 17.52 -1.66
N THR A 90 -22.06 18.40 -2.31
CA THR A 90 -21.11 19.26 -1.61
C THR A 90 -21.85 20.29 -0.76
N SER A 91 -21.82 20.15 0.55
CA SER A 91 -22.27 21.20 1.48
C SER A 91 -21.20 22.27 1.77
N ALA A 92 -20.18 22.36 0.92
CA ALA A 92 -19.04 23.30 1.09
C ALA A 92 -19.37 24.75 0.66
N THR A 93 -20.62 25.09 0.63
CA THR A 93 -21.24 26.18 -0.08
C THR A 93 -20.75 27.58 0.26
N ALA A 94 -20.42 27.90 1.51
CA ALA A 94 -20.12 29.30 1.86
C ALA A 94 -18.64 29.72 1.69
N LEU A 95 -17.70 28.77 1.52
CA LEU A 95 -16.25 29.07 1.45
C LEU A 95 -15.64 28.91 0.05
N VAL A 96 -16.38 28.30 -0.87
CA VAL A 96 -15.96 28.01 -2.26
C VAL A 96 -17.07 28.38 -3.24
N GLU A 97 -18.00 29.21 -2.85
CA GLU A 97 -19.06 29.76 -3.70
C GLU A 97 -18.43 30.44 -4.92
N GLY A 98 -18.80 29.98 -6.11
CA GLY A 98 -18.25 30.49 -7.37
C GLY A 98 -16.95 29.83 -7.87
N VAL A 99 -16.38 28.86 -7.14
CA VAL A 99 -15.17 28.12 -7.57
C VAL A 99 -15.49 26.66 -7.89
N LEU A 100 -16.49 26.08 -7.27
CA LEU A 100 -16.97 24.73 -7.55
C LEU A 100 -18.49 24.78 -7.79
N ASP A 101 -18.96 24.01 -8.76
CA ASP A 101 -20.40 23.77 -8.95
C ASP A 101 -20.99 23.11 -7.68
N GLU A 102 -22.25 23.41 -7.37
CA GLU A 102 -22.96 22.84 -6.19
C GLU A 102 -22.93 21.30 -6.18
N GLU A 103 -22.71 20.67 -7.31
CA GLU A 103 -22.63 19.22 -7.49
C GLU A 103 -21.21 18.68 -7.57
N ALA A 104 -20.19 19.55 -7.57
CA ALA A 104 -18.81 19.11 -7.68
C ALA A 104 -18.40 18.23 -6.48
N GLY A 105 -17.98 17.01 -6.77
CA GLY A 105 -17.24 16.14 -5.85
C GLY A 105 -18.03 15.35 -4.82
N GLY A 106 -19.36 15.33 -4.86
CA GLY A 106 -20.17 14.43 -4.05
C GLY A 106 -20.39 13.06 -4.72
N ALA A 107 -21.18 12.21 -4.08
CA ALA A 107 -21.56 10.93 -4.67
C ALA A 107 -22.35 11.08 -5.99
N VAL A 108 -23.15 12.15 -6.11
CA VAL A 108 -23.86 12.49 -7.36
C VAL A 108 -22.87 12.82 -8.48
N ALA A 109 -21.83 13.61 -8.19
CA ALA A 109 -20.80 13.91 -9.19
C ALA A 109 -20.03 12.65 -9.63
N ALA A 110 -19.76 11.74 -8.69
CA ALA A 110 -19.14 10.45 -9.01
C ALA A 110 -20.05 9.60 -9.90
N PHE A 111 -21.34 9.52 -9.59
CA PHE A 111 -22.33 8.83 -10.41
C PHE A 111 -22.39 9.41 -11.83
N ARG A 112 -22.57 10.73 -11.99
CA ARG A 112 -22.58 11.39 -13.29
C ARG A 112 -21.30 11.19 -14.07
N ALA A 113 -20.14 11.24 -13.42
CA ALA A 113 -18.86 11.01 -14.07
C ALA A 113 -18.78 9.61 -14.69
N LEU A 114 -19.40 8.60 -14.08
CA LEU A 114 -19.43 7.24 -14.64
C LEU A 114 -20.26 7.18 -15.93
N LEU A 115 -21.37 7.91 -16.00
CA LEU A 115 -22.24 7.97 -17.18
C LEU A 115 -21.60 8.69 -18.37
N THR A 116 -20.57 9.53 -18.15
CA THR A 116 -19.89 10.23 -19.24
C THR A 116 -18.88 9.39 -20.03
N ASP A 117 -18.60 8.19 -19.60
CA ASP A 117 -17.61 7.30 -20.22
C ASP A 117 -18.26 5.95 -20.56
N PRO A 118 -18.29 5.55 -21.85
CA PRO A 118 -19.03 4.37 -22.29
C PRO A 118 -18.64 3.05 -21.61
N GLU A 119 -17.38 2.88 -21.18
CA GLU A 119 -16.95 1.66 -20.49
C GLU A 119 -17.45 1.62 -19.04
N THR A 120 -17.56 2.76 -18.36
CA THR A 120 -18.11 2.80 -16.98
C THR A 120 -19.61 2.93 -16.95
N ASP A 121 -20.22 3.55 -17.94
CA ASP A 121 -21.65 3.60 -18.20
C ASP A 121 -22.22 2.17 -18.37
N ALA A 122 -21.59 1.37 -19.20
CA ALA A 122 -21.93 -0.04 -19.39
C ALA A 122 -21.86 -0.91 -18.09
N LEU A 123 -21.45 -0.36 -16.95
CA LEU A 123 -21.57 -1.01 -15.64
C LEU A 123 -22.95 -0.83 -15.02
N ASP A 124 -23.83 -0.10 -15.69
CA ASP A 124 -25.19 0.18 -15.24
C ASP A 124 -25.21 0.80 -13.83
N PRO A 125 -24.59 1.99 -13.63
CA PRO A 125 -24.45 2.54 -12.31
C PRO A 125 -25.79 2.83 -11.63
N VAL A 126 -25.88 2.56 -10.34
CA VAL A 126 -27.00 2.98 -9.48
C VAL A 126 -26.43 3.80 -8.33
N PHE A 127 -27.00 4.95 -8.14
CA PHE A 127 -26.70 5.81 -6.99
C PHE A 127 -27.78 5.68 -5.94
N MET A 128 -27.37 5.61 -4.66
CA MET A 128 -28.32 5.59 -3.56
C MET A 128 -27.79 6.29 -2.31
N THR A 129 -28.71 7.03 -1.68
CA THR A 129 -28.50 7.62 -0.34
C THR A 129 -29.72 7.39 0.54
N GLY A 130 -29.72 8.00 1.73
CA GLY A 130 -30.87 7.97 2.64
C GLY A 130 -32.12 8.70 2.12
N SER A 131 -32.07 9.40 1.01
CA SER A 131 -33.17 10.20 0.45
C SER A 131 -33.32 10.09 -1.06
N THR A 132 -32.32 9.65 -1.78
CA THR A 132 -32.22 9.75 -3.25
C THR A 132 -31.80 8.43 -3.85
N VAL A 133 -32.48 8.03 -4.93
CA VAL A 133 -32.12 6.89 -5.78
C VAL A 133 -32.03 7.40 -7.23
N LEU A 134 -30.87 7.24 -7.86
CA LEU A 134 -30.67 7.55 -9.28
C LEU A 134 -30.25 6.28 -10.01
N VAL A 135 -30.73 6.13 -11.21
CA VAL A 135 -30.53 4.97 -12.08
C VAL A 135 -30.13 5.47 -13.45
N ASP A 136 -29.14 4.85 -14.03
CA ASP A 136 -28.75 5.04 -15.42
C ASP A 136 -29.93 4.88 -16.37
N ASP A 137 -29.98 5.69 -17.44
CA ASP A 137 -31.13 5.68 -18.37
C ASP A 137 -31.23 4.37 -19.15
N ASP A 138 -30.13 3.79 -19.59
CA ASP A 138 -30.07 2.49 -20.26
C ASP A 138 -30.42 1.31 -19.34
N LEU A 139 -30.25 1.46 -18.04
CA LEU A 139 -30.59 0.46 -17.04
C LEU A 139 -32.09 0.45 -16.71
N LEU A 140 -32.77 1.60 -16.78
CA LEU A 140 -34.16 1.72 -16.32
C LEU A 140 -35.12 0.65 -16.87
N PRO A 141 -35.10 0.30 -18.19
CA PRO A 141 -35.98 -0.70 -18.75
C PRO A 141 -35.80 -2.11 -18.16
N ARG A 142 -34.64 -2.39 -17.58
CA ARG A 142 -34.26 -3.68 -16.97
C ARG A 142 -34.53 -3.71 -15.47
N ILE A 143 -34.17 -2.63 -14.77
CA ILE A 143 -34.23 -2.58 -13.32
C ILE A 143 -35.64 -2.27 -12.79
N LEU A 144 -36.44 -1.47 -13.52
CA LEU A 144 -37.78 -1.11 -13.05
C LEU A 144 -38.71 -2.33 -12.96
N PRO A 145 -38.83 -3.24 -13.97
CA PRO A 145 -39.59 -4.45 -13.83
C PRO A 145 -39.10 -5.39 -12.73
N TYR A 146 -37.79 -5.37 -12.44
CA TYR A 146 -37.22 -6.09 -11.30
C TYR A 146 -37.71 -5.51 -9.97
N PHE A 147 -37.70 -4.21 -9.82
CA PHE A 147 -38.18 -3.53 -8.61
C PHE A 147 -39.66 -3.77 -8.39
N GLU A 148 -40.48 -3.70 -9.44
CA GLU A 148 -41.93 -3.95 -9.36
C GLU A 148 -42.23 -5.39 -8.93
N ARG A 149 -41.51 -6.37 -9.45
CA ARG A 149 -41.61 -7.77 -9.03
C ARG A 149 -41.21 -7.94 -7.56
N TRP A 150 -40.05 -7.38 -7.17
CA TRP A 150 -39.55 -7.44 -5.79
C TRP A 150 -40.56 -6.86 -4.78
N ILE A 151 -41.18 -5.73 -5.15
CA ILE A 151 -42.23 -5.08 -4.35
C ILE A 151 -43.46 -6.01 -4.24
N GLY A 152 -43.87 -6.61 -5.33
CA GLY A 152 -45.01 -7.54 -5.38
C GLY A 152 -44.75 -8.82 -4.57
N ASP A 153 -43.58 -9.42 -4.68
CA ASP A 153 -43.20 -10.63 -3.96
C ASP A 153 -43.20 -10.47 -2.43
N LEU A 154 -42.97 -9.23 -1.96
CA LEU A 154 -42.98 -8.90 -0.53
C LEU A 154 -44.27 -8.20 -0.05
N ASP A 155 -45.26 -8.07 -0.92
CA ASP A 155 -46.56 -7.41 -0.67
C ASP A 155 -46.38 -6.00 -0.04
N LEU A 156 -45.47 -5.21 -0.61
CA LEU A 156 -45.13 -3.86 -0.11
C LEU A 156 -45.98 -2.79 -0.80
N GLU A 157 -46.50 -1.85 0.00
CA GLU A 157 -47.19 -0.65 -0.53
C GLU A 157 -46.16 0.38 -0.96
N ILE A 158 -45.60 0.21 -2.16
CA ILE A 158 -44.64 1.12 -2.80
C ILE A 158 -45.11 1.36 -4.23
N ASN A 159 -45.21 2.64 -4.60
CA ASN A 159 -45.46 3.06 -5.99
C ASN A 159 -44.21 3.75 -6.50
N LEU A 160 -43.62 3.26 -7.58
CA LEU A 160 -42.42 3.84 -8.18
C LEU A 160 -42.83 4.87 -9.25
N ALA A 161 -42.17 6.01 -9.24
CA ALA A 161 -42.31 7.10 -10.22
C ALA A 161 -40.93 7.55 -10.71
N PRO A 162 -40.44 6.98 -11.82
CA PRO A 162 -39.21 7.45 -12.46
C PRO A 162 -39.38 8.88 -12.98
N VAL A 163 -38.45 9.75 -12.66
CA VAL A 163 -38.41 11.13 -13.12
C VAL A 163 -37.15 11.31 -13.96
N GLU A 164 -37.35 11.61 -15.23
CA GLU A 164 -36.25 11.80 -16.18
C GLU A 164 -35.38 13.01 -15.79
N ARG A 165 -34.08 12.80 -15.94
CA ARG A 165 -33.02 13.79 -15.77
C ARG A 165 -32.12 13.74 -16.98
N ASP A 166 -31.09 14.55 -17.01
CA ASP A 166 -30.12 14.57 -18.11
C ASP A 166 -29.19 13.32 -18.03
N GLY A 167 -29.54 12.27 -18.84
CA GLY A 167 -28.79 11.01 -18.94
C GLY A 167 -29.02 10.02 -17.77
N TYR A 168 -30.05 10.20 -16.94
CA TYR A 168 -30.42 9.25 -15.87
C TYR A 168 -31.83 9.49 -15.38
N TYR A 169 -32.34 8.60 -14.53
CA TYR A 169 -33.63 8.74 -13.87
C TYR A 169 -33.49 8.83 -12.35
N GLU A 170 -34.27 9.74 -11.76
CA GLU A 170 -34.48 9.76 -10.31
C GLU A 170 -35.71 8.90 -10.00
N ILE A 171 -35.53 7.85 -9.21
CA ILE A 171 -36.65 6.99 -8.79
C ILE A 171 -37.28 7.60 -7.54
N LYS A 172 -38.44 8.18 -7.70
CA LYS A 172 -39.28 8.61 -6.59
C LYS A 172 -40.24 7.49 -6.22
N GLY A 173 -40.41 7.28 -4.93
CA GLY A 173 -41.34 6.29 -4.44
C GLY A 173 -42.38 6.93 -3.55
N GLY A 174 -43.63 6.42 -3.62
CA GLY A 174 -44.74 6.71 -2.75
C GLY A 174 -45.16 5.50 -1.93
N GLY A 175 -46.04 5.69 -0.95
CA GLY A 175 -46.54 4.63 -0.10
C GLY A 175 -45.80 4.50 1.24
N LYS A 176 -46.43 3.76 2.18
CA LYS A 176 -45.93 3.66 3.57
C LYS A 176 -44.60 2.92 3.70
N HIS A 177 -44.25 2.10 2.72
CA HIS A 177 -43.06 1.25 2.71
C HIS A 177 -41.89 1.85 1.92
N TRP A 178 -42.04 3.01 1.23
CA TRP A 178 -40.92 3.71 0.62
C TRP A 178 -40.00 4.33 1.67
N ARG A 179 -39.06 3.56 2.16
CA ARG A 179 -38.11 3.94 3.22
C ARG A 179 -36.71 3.42 2.87
N PRO A 180 -35.65 4.07 3.38
CA PRO A 180 -34.26 3.64 3.12
C PRO A 180 -34.02 2.15 3.31
N ARG A 181 -34.60 1.53 4.33
CA ARG A 181 -34.46 0.11 4.60
C ARG A 181 -34.92 -0.76 3.42
N HIS A 182 -36.04 -0.46 2.81
CA HIS A 182 -36.62 -1.30 1.74
C HIS A 182 -35.94 -1.05 0.41
N TYR A 183 -35.78 0.21 -0.03
CA TYR A 183 -35.13 0.44 -1.31
C TYR A 183 -33.63 0.12 -1.29
N THR A 184 -32.94 0.25 -0.14
CA THR A 184 -31.56 -0.24 -0.03
C THR A 184 -31.48 -1.75 -0.20
N GLN A 185 -32.39 -2.52 0.39
CA GLN A 185 -32.45 -3.96 0.22
C GLN A 185 -32.73 -4.33 -1.23
N MET A 186 -33.76 -3.73 -1.84
CA MET A 186 -34.15 -3.96 -3.24
C MET A 186 -32.98 -3.72 -4.21
N ILE A 187 -32.29 -2.58 -4.07
CA ILE A 187 -31.15 -2.23 -4.90
C ILE A 187 -29.97 -3.17 -4.64
N THR A 188 -29.76 -3.56 -3.38
CA THR A 188 -28.68 -4.49 -3.02
C THR A 188 -28.88 -5.87 -3.63
N GLU A 189 -30.11 -6.36 -3.65
CA GLU A 189 -30.43 -7.65 -4.29
C GLU A 189 -30.24 -7.57 -5.81
N ALA A 190 -30.72 -6.50 -6.47
CA ALA A 190 -30.45 -6.25 -7.89
C ALA A 190 -28.95 -6.21 -8.21
N PHE A 191 -28.17 -5.59 -7.35
CA PHE A 191 -26.70 -5.53 -7.47
C PHE A 191 -26.07 -6.92 -7.30
N GLN A 192 -26.50 -7.70 -6.32
CA GLN A 192 -25.99 -9.05 -6.12
C GLN A 192 -26.33 -9.97 -7.31
N GLU A 193 -27.50 -9.83 -7.88
CA GLU A 193 -27.90 -10.58 -9.08
C GLU A 193 -27.21 -10.11 -10.38
N GLY A 194 -26.60 -8.92 -10.35
CA GLY A 194 -25.84 -8.37 -11.49
C GLY A 194 -26.66 -7.57 -12.48
N ILE A 195 -27.85 -7.15 -12.11
CA ILE A 195 -28.67 -6.21 -12.90
C ILE A 195 -27.96 -4.86 -13.00
N THR A 196 -27.36 -4.43 -11.92
CA THR A 196 -26.34 -3.37 -11.88
C THR A 196 -25.01 -3.94 -11.40
N ARG A 197 -23.90 -3.44 -11.90
CA ARG A 197 -22.54 -3.87 -11.52
C ARG A 197 -21.80 -2.82 -10.72
N CYS A 198 -22.36 -1.62 -10.59
CA CYS A 198 -21.73 -0.51 -9.89
C CYS A 198 -22.73 0.23 -8.99
N LEU A 199 -22.46 0.27 -7.69
CA LEU A 199 -23.20 1.09 -6.74
C LEU A 199 -22.38 2.30 -6.30
N VAL A 200 -23.01 3.46 -6.32
CA VAL A 200 -22.43 4.70 -5.81
C VAL A 200 -23.26 5.18 -4.61
N GLY A 201 -22.62 5.47 -3.51
CA GLY A 201 -23.36 5.92 -2.35
C GLY A 201 -22.51 6.58 -1.28
N THR A 202 -23.20 7.00 -0.21
CA THR A 202 -22.54 7.62 0.92
C THR A 202 -22.21 6.58 2.00
N ARG A 203 -21.19 6.86 2.77
CA ARG A 203 -20.81 6.05 3.92
C ARG A 203 -21.98 5.80 4.90
N GLY A 204 -22.86 6.76 5.06
CA GLY A 204 -24.01 6.64 5.98
C GLY A 204 -24.94 5.50 5.60
N LEU A 205 -25.21 5.30 4.31
CA LEU A 205 -26.11 4.27 3.82
C LEU A 205 -25.42 2.91 3.68
N LEU A 206 -24.23 2.91 3.11
CA LEU A 206 -23.42 1.71 2.90
C LEU A 206 -22.68 1.28 4.18
N GLY A 207 -22.94 1.97 5.27
CA GLY A 207 -22.35 1.76 6.58
C GLY A 207 -23.03 0.65 7.37
N GLU A 208 -23.62 0.97 8.52
CA GLU A 208 -24.14 0.00 9.48
C GLU A 208 -25.37 -0.76 8.94
N GLY A 209 -25.38 -2.09 9.09
CA GLY A 209 -26.51 -2.93 8.71
C GLY A 209 -26.61 -3.33 7.22
N TRP A 210 -25.88 -2.70 6.33
CA TRP A 210 -25.91 -3.07 4.89
C TRP A 210 -25.14 -4.36 4.62
N ASP A 211 -25.70 -5.28 3.84
CA ASP A 211 -25.10 -6.58 3.53
C ASP A 211 -25.13 -6.88 2.03
N ALA A 212 -23.93 -7.02 1.43
CA ALA A 212 -23.75 -7.45 0.06
C ALA A 212 -22.49 -8.33 -0.02
N SER A 213 -22.68 -9.64 0.02
CA SER A 213 -21.56 -10.61 0.04
C SER A 213 -20.78 -10.69 -1.26
N ARG A 214 -21.37 -10.26 -2.38
CA ARG A 214 -20.76 -10.34 -3.71
C ARG A 214 -19.84 -9.19 -4.07
N ILE A 215 -19.72 -8.16 -3.21
CA ILE A 215 -18.77 -7.06 -3.45
C ILE A 215 -17.36 -7.60 -3.64
N ASN A 216 -16.70 -7.22 -4.74
CA ASN A 216 -15.34 -7.60 -5.05
C ASN A 216 -14.44 -6.43 -5.46
N VAL A 217 -15.02 -5.23 -5.58
CA VAL A 217 -14.29 -3.97 -5.75
C VAL A 217 -14.92 -2.91 -4.85
N LEU A 218 -14.11 -2.31 -3.99
CA LEU A 218 -14.52 -1.17 -3.15
C LEU A 218 -13.60 0.00 -3.46
N VAL A 219 -14.16 1.11 -3.92
CA VAL A 219 -13.43 2.35 -4.16
C VAL A 219 -13.80 3.37 -3.09
N ASP A 220 -12.83 3.69 -2.25
CA ASP A 220 -13.01 4.56 -1.09
C ASP A 220 -12.52 5.98 -1.40
N LEU A 221 -13.47 6.89 -1.60
CA LEU A 221 -13.25 8.32 -1.80
C LEU A 221 -13.44 9.13 -0.51
N THR A 222 -13.64 8.46 0.63
CA THR A 222 -13.91 9.12 1.91
C THR A 222 -12.68 9.74 2.54
N THR A 223 -12.88 10.71 3.41
CA THR A 223 -11.82 11.34 4.22
C THR A 223 -11.61 10.66 5.57
N VAL A 224 -12.26 9.52 5.82
CA VAL A 224 -12.24 8.81 7.10
C VAL A 224 -10.86 8.20 7.37
N THR A 225 -10.42 8.32 8.64
CA THR A 225 -9.14 7.76 9.10
C THR A 225 -9.28 6.93 10.38
N THR A 226 -10.48 6.77 10.93
CA THR A 226 -10.69 5.96 12.13
C THR A 226 -10.71 4.48 11.77
N SER A 227 -9.94 3.66 12.47
CA SER A 227 -9.83 2.22 12.22
C SER A 227 -11.19 1.51 12.25
N MET A 228 -12.07 1.87 13.17
CA MET A 228 -13.41 1.28 13.26
C MET A 228 -14.21 1.49 11.96
N SER A 229 -14.29 2.72 11.47
CA SER A 229 -15.06 3.03 10.25
C SER A 229 -14.45 2.38 9.00
N ILE A 230 -13.12 2.33 8.94
CA ILE A 230 -12.41 1.67 7.82
C ILE A 230 -12.67 0.17 7.85
N ASN A 231 -12.56 -0.47 9.01
CA ASN A 231 -12.81 -1.91 9.14
C ASN A 231 -14.27 -2.27 8.86
N GLN A 232 -15.22 -1.45 9.28
CA GLN A 232 -16.63 -1.62 8.95
C GLN A 232 -16.89 -1.56 7.44
N LEU A 233 -16.29 -0.60 6.75
CA LEU A 233 -16.44 -0.42 5.32
C LEU A 233 -15.77 -1.54 4.53
N ARG A 234 -14.50 -1.80 4.79
CA ARG A 234 -13.71 -2.84 4.09
C ARG A 234 -14.17 -4.25 4.46
N GLY A 235 -14.59 -4.47 5.71
CA GLY A 235 -15.10 -5.75 6.18
C GLY A 235 -16.28 -6.29 5.37
N ARG A 236 -17.01 -5.42 4.67
CA ARG A 236 -18.12 -5.84 3.79
C ARG A 236 -17.61 -6.48 2.49
N SER A 237 -16.56 -5.93 1.92
CA SER A 237 -15.95 -6.49 0.71
C SER A 237 -15.29 -7.86 0.97
N PHE A 238 -14.88 -8.13 2.22
CA PHE A 238 -14.26 -9.41 2.61
C PHE A 238 -15.25 -10.52 2.92
N ARG A 239 -16.56 -10.27 2.91
CA ARG A 239 -17.56 -11.30 3.15
C ARG A 239 -17.45 -12.41 2.11
N LEU A 240 -17.58 -13.64 2.57
CA LEU A 240 -17.55 -14.79 1.68
C LEU A 240 -18.81 -14.80 0.80
N ASP A 241 -18.62 -15.11 -0.48
CA ASP A 241 -19.69 -15.40 -1.42
C ASP A 241 -19.88 -16.92 -1.48
N LYS A 242 -21.10 -17.38 -1.24
CA LYS A 242 -21.44 -18.81 -1.25
C LYS A 242 -21.26 -19.42 -2.63
N ASP A 243 -21.51 -18.62 -3.67
CA ASP A 243 -21.44 -19.05 -5.06
C ASP A 243 -20.03 -18.89 -5.66
N TRP A 244 -19.13 -18.18 -4.93
CA TRP A 244 -17.76 -17.97 -5.36
C TRP A 244 -16.79 -17.96 -4.15
N LEU A 245 -16.44 -19.15 -3.68
CA LEU A 245 -15.57 -19.34 -2.51
C LEU A 245 -14.15 -18.79 -2.69
N GLU A 246 -13.71 -18.61 -3.93
CA GLU A 246 -12.41 -18.04 -4.26
C GLU A 246 -12.43 -16.52 -4.46
N LYS A 247 -13.54 -15.87 -4.12
CA LYS A 247 -13.68 -14.43 -4.26
C LYS A 247 -12.55 -13.71 -3.51
N VAL A 248 -11.90 -12.79 -4.20
CA VAL A 248 -10.95 -11.81 -3.64
C VAL A 248 -11.47 -10.42 -3.97
N ALA A 249 -11.53 -9.57 -2.96
CA ALA A 249 -11.95 -8.18 -3.12
C ALA A 249 -10.75 -7.23 -3.11
N ASN A 250 -10.72 -6.31 -4.07
CA ASN A 250 -9.79 -5.19 -4.09
C ASN A 250 -10.41 -3.97 -3.40
N ASN A 251 -9.67 -3.38 -2.48
CA ASN A 251 -10.06 -2.13 -1.82
C ASN A 251 -9.12 -1.02 -2.28
N TRP A 252 -9.66 -0.06 -3.00
CA TRP A 252 -8.93 1.05 -3.59
C TRP A 252 -9.05 2.31 -2.76
N ASP A 253 -7.93 2.93 -2.47
CA ASP A 253 -7.85 4.29 -1.94
C ASP A 253 -7.41 5.22 -3.07
N VAL A 254 -8.22 6.23 -3.38
CA VAL A 254 -7.88 7.23 -4.38
C VAL A 254 -7.31 8.46 -3.69
N VAL A 255 -6.03 8.73 -3.94
CA VAL A 255 -5.26 9.79 -3.29
C VAL A 255 -4.97 10.89 -4.29
N CYS A 256 -5.30 12.13 -3.94
CA CYS A 256 -4.97 13.30 -4.72
C CYS A 256 -3.72 13.99 -4.17
N LEU A 257 -2.78 14.34 -5.04
CA LEU A 257 -1.56 15.10 -4.75
C LEU A 257 -1.60 16.40 -5.55
N ALA A 258 -1.34 17.54 -4.91
CA ALA A 258 -1.32 18.85 -5.55
C ALA A 258 -0.19 19.69 -4.93
N GLU A 259 0.96 19.69 -5.56
CA GLU A 259 2.19 20.36 -5.09
C GLU A 259 2.03 21.87 -4.99
N GLU A 260 1.15 22.44 -5.79
CA GLU A 260 0.87 23.87 -5.86
C GLU A 260 0.25 24.43 -4.58
N PHE A 261 -0.33 23.55 -3.75
CA PHE A 261 -0.98 23.94 -2.51
C PHE A 261 -0.14 23.61 -1.29
N ARG A 262 0.00 24.54 -0.36
CA ARG A 262 0.70 24.33 0.92
C ARG A 262 0.24 23.08 1.70
N ARG A 263 -0.99 22.61 1.48
CA ARG A 263 -1.59 21.41 2.10
C ARG A 263 -2.00 20.36 1.09
N GLY A 264 -1.47 20.44 -0.11
CA GLY A 264 -1.83 19.55 -1.22
C GLY A 264 -1.43 18.09 -1.02
N PHE A 265 -0.63 17.80 0.01
CA PHE A 265 -0.26 16.43 0.40
C PHE A 265 -1.04 15.87 1.59
N ASP A 266 -2.04 16.59 2.08
CA ASP A 266 -2.81 16.13 3.25
C ASP A 266 -3.61 14.85 2.97
N ASP A 267 -3.98 14.60 1.71
CA ASP A 267 -4.66 13.38 1.29
C ASP A 267 -3.73 12.16 1.41
N TYR A 268 -2.47 12.30 1.00
CA TYR A 268 -1.47 11.26 1.19
C TYR A 268 -1.18 10.97 2.67
N LYS A 269 -1.11 12.01 3.50
CA LYS A 269 -0.96 11.84 4.95
C LYS A 269 -2.17 11.12 5.56
N ARG A 270 -3.38 11.40 5.05
CA ARG A 270 -4.60 10.65 5.43
C ARG A 270 -4.50 9.18 5.03
N PHE A 271 -4.10 8.90 3.80
CA PHE A 271 -3.87 7.55 3.33
C PHE A 271 -2.91 6.77 4.24
N LYS A 272 -1.73 7.33 4.56
CA LYS A 272 -0.80 6.70 5.51
C LYS A 272 -1.44 6.44 6.88
N ARG A 273 -2.18 7.42 7.41
CA ARG A 273 -2.87 7.30 8.69
C ARG A 273 -3.98 6.25 8.65
N LYS A 274 -4.73 6.18 7.55
CA LYS A 274 -5.78 5.19 7.32
C LYS A 274 -5.24 3.76 7.41
N HIS A 275 -4.06 3.54 6.86
CA HIS A 275 -3.40 2.23 6.88
C HIS A 275 -2.64 1.93 8.18
N SER A 276 -2.38 2.91 9.05
CA SER A 276 -1.51 2.74 10.22
C SER A 276 -1.93 1.63 11.20
N GLN A 277 -3.22 1.27 11.21
CA GLN A 277 -3.78 0.21 12.06
C GLN A 277 -4.23 -1.03 11.27
N LEU A 278 -4.01 -1.06 9.96
CA LEU A 278 -4.38 -2.18 9.11
C LEU A 278 -3.21 -3.14 8.96
N TYR A 279 -3.52 -4.43 8.99
CA TYR A 279 -2.60 -5.49 8.62
C TYR A 279 -2.91 -5.96 7.20
N GLY A 280 -1.89 -6.27 6.43
CA GLY A 280 -2.04 -6.81 5.11
C GLY A 280 -0.91 -7.74 4.74
N VAL A 281 -1.21 -8.70 3.84
CA VAL A 281 -0.20 -9.58 3.28
C VAL A 281 0.61 -8.84 2.22
N CYS A 282 1.91 -9.02 2.29
CA CYS A 282 2.87 -8.45 1.37
C CYS A 282 3.22 -9.44 0.26
N ASP A 283 3.90 -8.96 -0.80
CA ASP A 283 4.28 -9.79 -1.94
C ASP A 283 5.22 -10.96 -1.58
N ASP A 284 5.98 -10.82 -0.49
CA ASP A 284 6.84 -11.86 0.08
C ASP A 284 6.11 -12.83 1.02
N GLY A 285 4.80 -12.69 1.18
CA GLY A 285 3.95 -13.51 2.05
C GLY A 285 3.99 -13.13 3.53
N ALA A 286 4.80 -12.16 3.94
CA ALA A 286 4.76 -11.64 5.31
C ALA A 286 3.52 -10.77 5.53
N ILE A 287 2.99 -10.78 6.74
CA ILE A 287 1.89 -9.91 7.16
C ILE A 287 2.50 -8.77 7.98
N GLU A 288 2.27 -7.53 7.56
CA GLU A 288 2.73 -6.35 8.28
C GLU A 288 1.62 -5.35 8.55
N GLN A 289 1.84 -4.52 9.56
CA GLN A 289 0.99 -3.38 9.88
C GLN A 289 1.49 -2.12 9.16
N GLY A 290 0.55 -1.29 8.73
CA GLY A 290 0.88 0.00 8.11
C GLY A 290 0.86 -0.02 6.59
N VAL A 291 1.14 1.13 5.98
CA VAL A 291 1.01 1.34 4.54
C VAL A 291 1.99 0.49 3.69
N GLY A 292 3.03 -0.05 4.31
CA GLY A 292 4.02 -0.88 3.62
C GLY A 292 3.46 -2.16 3.01
N HIS A 293 2.33 -2.69 3.55
CA HIS A 293 1.67 -3.84 2.91
C HIS A 293 1.04 -3.49 1.55
N VAL A 294 0.68 -2.23 1.33
CA VAL A 294 0.19 -1.77 0.02
C VAL A 294 1.34 -1.69 -0.97
N HIS A 295 2.41 -1.01 -0.59
CA HIS A 295 3.66 -0.96 -1.35
C HIS A 295 4.82 -0.55 -0.43
N ALA A 296 5.96 -1.26 -0.51
CA ALA A 296 7.11 -1.04 0.37
C ALA A 296 7.61 0.42 0.35
N ALA A 297 7.64 1.05 -0.82
CA ALA A 297 8.09 2.42 -0.97
C ALA A 297 7.26 3.44 -0.17
N PHE A 298 5.97 3.19 0.07
CA PHE A 298 5.11 4.11 0.83
C PHE A 298 5.49 4.22 2.31
N THR A 299 6.27 3.30 2.84
CA THR A 299 6.76 3.37 4.23
C THR A 299 7.49 4.69 4.47
N ASP A 300 8.44 5.04 3.60
CA ASP A 300 9.32 6.20 3.77
C ASP A 300 9.15 7.27 2.71
N ALA A 301 8.43 6.96 1.62
CA ALA A 301 8.25 7.92 0.56
C ALA A 301 7.69 9.23 1.10
N ARG A 302 8.40 10.32 0.82
CA ARG A 302 7.88 11.67 1.00
C ARG A 302 6.83 11.92 -0.09
N PRO A 303 5.83 12.74 0.20
CA PRO A 303 4.76 13.01 -0.78
C PRO A 303 5.30 13.49 -2.14
N GLU A 304 6.35 14.30 -2.12
CA GLU A 304 7.01 14.83 -3.32
C GLU A 304 7.59 13.70 -4.19
N GLY A 305 8.27 12.74 -3.57
CA GLY A 305 8.84 11.59 -4.28
C GLY A 305 7.77 10.59 -4.76
N VAL A 306 6.56 10.61 -4.21
CA VAL A 306 5.41 9.88 -4.76
C VAL A 306 4.86 10.61 -5.97
N SER A 307 4.72 11.94 -5.89
CA SER A 307 4.24 12.78 -6.99
C SER A 307 5.13 12.65 -8.23
N GLU A 308 6.45 12.70 -8.07
CA GLU A 308 7.41 12.53 -9.17
C GLU A 308 7.32 11.18 -9.90
N ARG A 309 6.76 10.15 -9.26
CA ARG A 309 6.65 8.78 -9.77
C ARG A 309 5.23 8.27 -9.80
N LEU A 310 4.27 9.18 -9.88
CA LEU A 310 2.85 8.88 -9.76
C LEU A 310 2.37 7.86 -10.79
N GLU A 311 2.76 8.01 -12.05
CA GLU A 311 2.38 7.10 -13.14
C GLU A 311 2.88 5.68 -12.88
N LEU A 312 4.15 5.55 -12.46
CA LEU A 312 4.74 4.25 -12.14
C LEU A 312 3.97 3.55 -11.00
N PHE A 313 3.67 4.26 -9.91
CA PHE A 313 2.90 3.68 -8.80
C PHE A 313 1.48 3.30 -9.23
N ASN A 314 0.81 4.12 -10.04
CA ASN A 314 -0.52 3.81 -10.55
C ASN A 314 -0.50 2.55 -11.43
N GLU A 315 0.48 2.44 -12.33
CA GLU A 315 0.63 1.26 -13.18
C GLU A 315 0.91 -0.01 -12.37
N GLU A 316 1.84 0.04 -11.40
CA GLU A 316 2.13 -1.08 -10.51
C GLU A 316 0.89 -1.51 -9.71
N MET A 317 0.09 -0.57 -9.19
CA MET A 317 -1.13 -0.89 -8.45
C MET A 317 -2.19 -1.51 -9.35
N LEU A 318 -2.38 -1.02 -10.56
CA LEU A 318 -3.33 -1.60 -11.53
C LEU A 318 -2.90 -3.02 -11.92
N GLN A 319 -1.63 -3.26 -12.18
CA GLN A 319 -1.09 -4.58 -12.49
C GLN A 319 -1.27 -5.54 -11.29
N ARG A 320 -0.99 -5.08 -10.08
CA ARG A 320 -1.15 -5.87 -8.85
C ARG A 320 -2.60 -6.26 -8.61
N ALA A 321 -3.54 -5.39 -8.90
CA ALA A 321 -4.97 -5.65 -8.74
C ALA A 321 -5.48 -6.82 -9.59
N THR A 322 -4.83 -7.14 -10.70
CA THR A 322 -5.20 -8.28 -11.55
C THR A 322 -4.75 -9.64 -10.97
N ARG A 323 -3.79 -9.64 -10.03
CA ARG A 323 -3.18 -10.87 -9.46
C ARG A 323 -3.93 -11.41 -8.24
N ARG A 324 -5.27 -11.52 -8.32
CA ARG A 324 -6.13 -11.93 -7.20
C ARG A 324 -5.85 -13.34 -6.67
N SER A 325 -5.60 -14.29 -7.56
CA SER A 325 -5.29 -15.68 -7.18
C SER A 325 -3.97 -15.77 -6.40
N GLU A 326 -2.97 -14.98 -6.77
CA GLU A 326 -1.71 -14.90 -6.04
C GLU A 326 -1.93 -14.32 -4.63
N ALA A 327 -2.68 -13.22 -4.52
CA ALA A 327 -3.02 -12.62 -3.23
C ALA A 327 -3.75 -13.61 -2.32
N ARG A 328 -4.71 -14.40 -2.87
CA ARG A 328 -5.39 -15.46 -2.12
C ARG A 328 -4.40 -16.52 -1.63
N GLY A 329 -3.48 -16.95 -2.49
CA GLY A 329 -2.44 -17.91 -2.14
C GLY A 329 -1.52 -17.41 -1.02
N LEU A 330 -1.16 -16.13 -1.04
CA LEU A 330 -0.34 -15.51 0.00
C LEU A 330 -1.05 -15.42 1.35
N TRP A 331 -2.37 -15.20 1.39
CA TRP A 331 -3.16 -15.20 2.61
C TRP A 331 -3.31 -16.59 3.24
N LYS A 332 -3.10 -17.67 2.48
CA LYS A 332 -3.25 -19.07 2.93
C LYS A 332 -4.55 -19.31 3.69
N VAL A 333 -5.65 -18.82 3.15
CA VAL A 333 -6.98 -18.91 3.77
C VAL A 333 -7.30 -20.36 4.16
N GLY A 334 -7.70 -20.57 5.42
CA GLY A 334 -8.02 -21.90 5.95
C GLY A 334 -6.84 -22.62 6.63
N THR A 335 -5.63 -22.04 6.62
CA THR A 335 -4.51 -22.57 7.43
C THR A 335 -4.42 -21.80 8.76
N PRO A 336 -3.93 -22.45 9.85
CA PRO A 336 -3.69 -21.74 11.10
C PRO A 336 -2.70 -20.59 10.91
N PHE A 337 -3.02 -19.46 11.51
CA PHE A 337 -2.15 -18.28 11.51
C PHE A 337 -1.01 -18.44 12.53
N ASP A 338 0.19 -18.01 12.18
CA ASP A 338 1.31 -17.96 13.11
C ASP A 338 1.34 -16.59 13.82
N GLU A 339 0.94 -16.57 15.08
CA GLU A 339 0.89 -15.36 15.91
C GLU A 339 2.27 -14.86 16.37
N THR A 340 3.34 -15.59 16.06
CA THR A 340 4.69 -15.21 16.47
C THR A 340 5.17 -13.99 15.72
N SER A 341 5.34 -12.88 16.43
CA SER A 341 5.96 -11.67 15.88
C SER A 341 7.45 -11.90 15.64
N ARG A 342 7.92 -11.51 14.46
CA ARG A 342 9.32 -11.63 14.05
C ARG A 342 9.87 -10.28 13.62
N GLU A 343 11.10 -10.00 14.00
CA GLU A 343 11.82 -8.85 13.47
C GLU A 343 12.25 -9.14 12.03
N ALA A 344 11.92 -8.25 11.12
CA ALA A 344 12.36 -8.27 9.73
C ALA A 344 13.27 -7.08 9.45
N VAL A 345 14.26 -7.25 8.60
CA VAL A 345 15.05 -6.17 8.04
C VAL A 345 14.58 -5.90 6.61
N GLU A 346 14.19 -4.66 6.35
CA GLU A 346 13.99 -4.14 5.00
C GLU A 346 15.22 -3.35 4.59
N ALA A 347 15.72 -3.64 3.42
CA ALA A 347 16.89 -2.99 2.87
C ALA A 347 16.60 -2.45 1.47
N LYS A 348 16.85 -1.18 1.25
CA LYS A 348 17.03 -0.61 -0.06
C LYS A 348 18.52 -0.45 -0.27
N VAL A 349 19.13 -1.48 -0.82
CA VAL A 349 20.57 -1.55 -0.95
C VAL A 349 20.94 -1.14 -2.36
N GLY A 350 21.55 0.03 -2.48
CA GLY A 350 22.38 0.35 -3.61
C GLY A 350 23.69 -0.42 -3.47
N LEU A 351 23.72 -1.66 -3.87
CA LEU A 351 24.96 -2.41 -3.97
C LEU A 351 25.77 -1.86 -5.16
N GLY A 352 26.13 -0.58 -5.06
CA GLY A 352 26.81 0.15 -6.08
C GLY A 352 25.91 1.14 -6.82
N GLY A 353 25.28 2.09 -6.10
CA GLY A 353 24.56 3.22 -6.68
C GLY A 353 23.26 2.89 -7.41
N GLY A 354 22.46 1.93 -6.88
CA GLY A 354 21.18 1.50 -7.48
C GLY A 354 21.35 0.66 -8.74
N GLU A 355 22.53 0.60 -9.28
CA GLU A 355 22.94 -0.29 -10.35
C GLU A 355 24.30 -0.83 -9.94
N PHE A 356 24.52 -2.12 -10.07
CA PHE A 356 25.87 -2.65 -9.93
C PHE A 356 26.77 -1.93 -10.94
N PRO A 357 27.48 -0.85 -10.60
CA PRO A 357 28.49 -0.34 -11.49
C PRO A 357 29.72 -1.21 -11.27
N PRO A 358 30.31 -1.67 -12.21
CA PRO A 358 30.28 -1.54 -13.65
C PRO A 358 29.57 -2.70 -14.35
N PHE A 359 28.65 -3.41 -13.72
CA PHE A 359 28.12 -4.71 -14.16
C PHE A 359 27.13 -4.65 -15.31
N LYS A 360 26.55 -3.49 -15.62
CA LYS A 360 25.74 -3.32 -16.84
C LYS A 360 26.45 -3.73 -18.12
N ARG A 361 27.78 -3.76 -18.09
CA ARG A 361 28.62 -4.15 -19.24
C ARG A 361 29.07 -5.61 -19.24
N LEU A 362 28.87 -6.31 -18.12
CA LEU A 362 29.29 -7.70 -17.94
C LEU A 362 28.04 -8.57 -17.93
N ALA A 363 27.51 -8.84 -19.12
CA ALA A 363 26.34 -9.69 -19.35
C ALA A 363 26.50 -11.17 -18.88
N LEU A 364 27.36 -11.41 -17.91
CA LEU A 364 27.76 -12.76 -17.46
C LEU A 364 27.65 -12.93 -15.94
N THR A 365 27.08 -11.99 -15.19
CA THR A 365 26.84 -12.20 -13.77
C THR A 365 25.44 -12.75 -13.57
N GLU A 366 25.34 -13.94 -13.02
CA GLU A 366 24.10 -14.59 -12.57
C GLU A 366 23.48 -13.89 -11.34
N TRP A 367 24.11 -12.83 -10.82
CA TRP A 367 23.71 -12.11 -9.62
C TRP A 367 22.93 -10.84 -9.95
N ASN A 368 21.70 -10.77 -9.51
CA ASN A 368 20.96 -9.53 -9.32
C ASN A 368 20.96 -9.16 -7.83
N ASN A 369 20.41 -8.01 -7.47
CA ASN A 369 20.35 -7.55 -6.07
C ASN A 369 19.63 -8.55 -5.16
N ASP A 370 18.54 -9.13 -5.61
CA ASP A 370 17.74 -10.08 -4.85
C ASP A 370 18.49 -11.39 -4.64
N THR A 371 19.02 -12.01 -5.68
CA THR A 371 19.75 -13.28 -5.59
C THR A 371 21.00 -13.16 -4.73
N LEU A 372 21.73 -12.03 -4.83
CA LEU A 372 22.90 -11.78 -4.01
C LEU A 372 22.54 -11.56 -2.53
N ALA A 373 21.53 -10.74 -2.26
CA ALA A 373 21.10 -10.48 -0.89
C ALA A 373 20.54 -11.75 -0.22
N ASN A 374 19.84 -12.61 -0.98
CA ASN A 374 19.43 -13.94 -0.52
C ASN A 374 20.63 -14.87 -0.24
N ALA A 375 21.66 -14.85 -1.06
CA ALA A 375 22.89 -15.60 -0.80
C ALA A 375 23.58 -15.13 0.49
N ILE A 376 23.65 -13.81 0.71
CA ILE A 376 24.19 -13.24 1.95
C ILE A 376 23.32 -13.62 3.15
N ALA A 377 22.00 -13.60 3.01
CA ALA A 377 21.09 -14.04 4.06
C ALA A 377 21.30 -15.50 4.44
N LEU A 378 21.54 -16.36 3.45
CA LEU A 378 21.87 -17.76 3.67
C LEU A 378 23.20 -17.91 4.44
N VAL A 379 24.22 -17.14 4.06
CA VAL A 379 25.52 -17.11 4.79
C VAL A 379 25.29 -16.70 6.24
N VAL A 380 24.55 -15.62 6.49
CA VAL A 380 24.28 -15.13 7.86
C VAL A 380 23.56 -16.19 8.68
N VAL A 381 22.47 -16.78 8.15
CA VAL A 381 21.72 -17.82 8.89
C VAL A 381 22.61 -19.02 9.22
N ARG A 382 23.34 -19.56 8.23
CA ARG A 382 24.19 -20.73 8.42
C ARG A 382 25.32 -20.47 9.41
N SER A 383 25.94 -19.31 9.31
CA SER A 383 27.00 -18.92 10.23
C SER A 383 26.49 -18.76 11.67
N LEU A 384 25.33 -18.17 11.87
CA LEU A 384 24.70 -18.04 13.18
C LEU A 384 24.25 -19.40 13.75
N GLN A 385 23.82 -20.33 12.88
CA GLN A 385 23.49 -21.71 13.27
C GLN A 385 24.73 -22.49 13.74
N ASP A 386 25.82 -22.40 12.99
CA ASP A 386 27.07 -23.09 13.36
C ASP A 386 27.77 -22.42 14.55
N ALA A 387 27.55 -21.14 14.77
CA ALA A 387 27.96 -20.43 16.00
C ALA A 387 27.07 -20.72 17.23
N GLY A 388 25.98 -21.47 17.07
CA GLY A 388 25.04 -21.78 18.16
C GLY A 388 24.08 -20.65 18.56
N GLU A 389 24.03 -19.55 17.82
CA GLU A 389 23.18 -18.39 18.08
C GLU A 389 21.76 -18.58 17.51
N LEU A 390 21.57 -19.48 16.53
CA LEU A 390 20.28 -19.83 15.96
C LEU A 390 20.04 -21.34 15.94
N SER A 391 18.79 -21.73 16.07
CA SER A 391 18.36 -23.12 15.88
C SER A 391 18.58 -23.59 14.44
N ARG A 392 19.01 -24.84 14.26
CA ARG A 392 19.16 -25.44 12.91
C ARG A 392 17.84 -25.61 12.16
N SER A 393 16.70 -25.51 12.85
CA SER A 393 15.36 -25.55 12.25
C SER A 393 14.88 -24.21 11.68
N THR A 394 15.65 -23.13 11.89
CA THR A 394 15.35 -21.82 11.31
C THR A 394 15.85 -21.71 9.87
N ALA A 395 15.16 -20.93 9.06
CA ALA A 395 15.59 -20.56 7.72
C ALA A 395 15.24 -19.08 7.49
N HIS A 396 15.97 -18.40 6.60
CA HIS A 396 15.54 -17.08 6.17
C HIS A 396 14.39 -17.21 5.17
N ALA A 397 13.56 -16.18 5.14
CA ALA A 397 12.56 -15.93 4.12
C ALA A 397 12.63 -14.46 3.71
N GLY A 398 12.02 -14.14 2.59
CA GLY A 398 11.97 -12.79 2.07
C GLY A 398 12.33 -12.75 0.59
N GLY A 399 12.44 -11.55 0.07
CA GLY A 399 12.72 -11.29 -1.33
C GLY A 399 12.39 -9.86 -1.71
N ASP A 400 12.19 -9.64 -3.01
CA ASP A 400 11.84 -8.34 -3.56
C ASP A 400 10.44 -7.90 -3.09
N ARG A 401 10.37 -6.65 -2.64
CA ARG A 401 9.16 -5.98 -2.18
C ARG A 401 8.65 -4.92 -3.16
N GLY A 402 9.30 -4.82 -4.32
CA GLY A 402 9.06 -3.74 -5.27
C GLY A 402 9.77 -2.44 -4.90
N GLY A 403 9.92 -1.55 -5.88
CA GLY A 403 10.60 -0.25 -5.70
C GLY A 403 12.06 -0.33 -5.24
N GLY A 404 12.72 -1.48 -5.43
CA GLY A 404 14.09 -1.74 -5.02
C GLY A 404 14.28 -2.06 -3.53
N TRP A 405 13.20 -2.36 -2.83
CA TRP A 405 13.23 -2.83 -1.44
C TRP A 405 13.29 -4.35 -1.38
N LEU A 406 14.19 -4.87 -0.55
CA LEU A 406 14.32 -6.28 -0.20
C LEU A 406 13.97 -6.45 1.27
N ARG A 407 13.29 -7.55 1.61
CA ARG A 407 12.99 -7.90 3.01
C ARG A 407 13.56 -9.26 3.34
N PHE A 408 14.05 -9.41 4.57
CA PHE A 408 14.52 -10.67 5.11
C PHE A 408 14.03 -10.84 6.56
N TYR A 409 13.52 -12.03 6.86
CA TYR A 409 13.09 -12.42 8.20
C TYR A 409 13.29 -13.93 8.40
N LEU A 410 13.24 -14.39 9.64
CA LEU A 410 13.34 -15.81 9.96
C LEU A 410 11.98 -16.53 9.89
N ARG A 411 12.00 -17.79 9.49
CA ARG A 411 10.88 -18.74 9.55
C ARG A 411 11.32 -20.08 10.10
N GLY A 412 10.36 -20.91 10.50
CA GLY A 412 10.59 -22.27 11.01
C GLY A 412 10.51 -22.34 12.53
N LYS A 413 10.59 -23.56 13.05
CA LYS A 413 10.57 -23.81 14.50
C LYS A 413 11.82 -23.22 15.14
N GLY A 414 11.64 -22.34 16.15
CA GLY A 414 12.73 -21.58 16.77
C GLY A 414 12.99 -20.21 16.19
N ALA A 415 12.18 -19.74 15.24
CA ALA A 415 12.17 -18.35 14.78
C ALA A 415 11.32 -17.48 15.72
N ASP A 416 11.76 -17.35 16.97
CA ASP A 416 11.16 -16.47 17.99
C ASP A 416 11.60 -15.01 17.81
N GLU A 417 11.08 -14.11 18.63
CA GLU A 417 11.38 -12.67 18.57
C GLU A 417 12.88 -12.42 18.74
N LYS A 418 13.51 -13.05 19.75
CA LYS A 418 14.95 -12.87 20.02
C LYS A 418 15.84 -13.36 18.89
N SER A 419 15.57 -14.53 18.36
CA SER A 419 16.31 -15.10 17.22
C SER A 419 16.16 -14.24 15.97
N SER A 420 14.96 -13.68 15.75
CA SER A 420 14.70 -12.78 14.61
C SER A 420 15.41 -11.44 14.74
N GLU A 421 15.53 -10.88 15.96
CA GLU A 421 16.33 -9.69 16.22
C GLU A 421 17.82 -9.92 15.93
N VAL A 422 18.37 -11.03 16.40
CA VAL A 422 19.77 -11.42 16.14
C VAL A 422 20.04 -11.53 14.64
N PHE A 423 19.14 -12.17 13.91
CA PHE A 423 19.27 -12.31 12.45
C PHE A 423 19.16 -10.96 11.74
N ALA A 424 18.14 -10.16 12.08
CA ALA A 424 17.92 -8.85 11.45
C ALA A 424 19.10 -7.90 11.67
N GLU A 425 19.70 -7.93 12.88
CA GLU A 425 20.90 -7.15 13.16
C GLU A 425 22.10 -7.63 12.35
N ALA A 426 22.32 -8.92 12.28
CA ALA A 426 23.42 -9.48 11.51
C ALA A 426 23.28 -9.20 10.01
N MET A 427 22.06 -9.28 9.47
CA MET A 427 21.77 -8.91 8.07
C MET A 427 22.03 -7.44 7.80
N GLN A 428 21.57 -6.55 8.68
CA GLN A 428 21.81 -5.12 8.54
C GLN A 428 23.31 -4.80 8.54
N GLN A 429 24.10 -5.48 9.38
CA GLN A 429 25.56 -5.31 9.41
C GLN A 429 26.25 -5.85 8.16
N ALA A 430 25.82 -7.02 7.65
CA ALA A 430 26.42 -7.64 6.47
C ALA A 430 26.08 -6.89 5.17
N LEU A 431 24.89 -6.30 5.06
CA LEU A 431 24.45 -5.53 3.90
C LEU A 431 24.72 -4.03 4.02
N GLY A 432 25.04 -3.54 5.22
CA GLY A 432 25.24 -2.13 5.51
C GLY A 432 26.64 -1.62 5.21
N PRO A 433 26.85 -0.30 5.40
CA PRO A 433 28.15 0.31 5.21
C PRO A 433 29.19 -0.24 6.20
N LEU A 434 30.45 -0.15 5.81
CA LEU A 434 31.58 -0.51 6.67
C LEU A 434 31.73 0.55 7.78
N ASP A 435 31.02 0.34 8.89
CA ASP A 435 31.10 1.18 10.09
C ASP A 435 31.99 0.48 11.13
N ASN A 436 33.29 0.78 11.07
CA ASN A 436 34.33 0.26 11.95
C ASN A 436 34.23 -1.27 12.20
N PRO A 437 34.21 -2.10 11.14
CA PRO A 437 34.06 -3.52 11.27
C PRO A 437 35.31 -4.15 11.86
N ARG A 438 35.17 -5.07 12.84
CA ARG A 438 36.31 -5.83 13.37
C ARG A 438 36.91 -6.78 12.32
N TYR A 439 36.06 -7.36 11.46
CA TYR A 439 36.45 -8.13 10.28
C TYR A 439 35.60 -7.70 9.11
N MET A 440 36.20 -7.65 7.92
CA MET A 440 35.52 -7.49 6.65
C MET A 440 35.91 -8.61 5.70
N ILE A 441 35.02 -8.90 4.74
CA ILE A 441 35.24 -9.94 3.74
C ILE A 441 35.05 -9.36 2.34
N PRO A 442 36.00 -9.64 1.40
CA PRO A 442 35.87 -9.18 0.04
C PRO A 442 34.83 -9.99 -0.73
N ARG A 443 34.12 -9.30 -1.60
CA ARG A 443 33.27 -9.89 -2.60
C ARG A 443 33.92 -9.76 -3.97
N HIS A 444 34.09 -10.88 -4.63
CA HIS A 444 34.65 -10.95 -5.97
C HIS A 444 33.60 -11.38 -6.98
N VAL A 445 33.70 -10.85 -8.20
CA VAL A 445 32.95 -11.33 -9.36
C VAL A 445 33.94 -11.95 -10.33
N THR A 446 33.63 -13.16 -10.79
CA THR A 446 34.44 -13.85 -11.81
C THR A 446 34.06 -13.36 -13.19
N ILE A 447 34.95 -12.62 -13.82
CA ILE A 447 34.82 -12.22 -15.21
C ILE A 447 35.39 -13.34 -16.09
N VAL A 448 34.56 -13.83 -17.00
CA VAL A 448 34.96 -14.79 -18.01
C VAL A 448 35.17 -14.05 -19.31
N SER A 449 36.41 -13.85 -19.71
CA SER A 449 36.74 -13.28 -21.02
C SER A 449 37.01 -14.39 -22.05
N GLU A 450 36.36 -14.26 -23.19
CA GLU A 450 36.62 -15.17 -24.32
C GLU A 450 37.94 -14.84 -24.96
N THR A 451 38.77 -15.88 -25.16
CA THR A 451 39.99 -15.80 -25.95
C THR A 451 39.66 -16.15 -27.41
N TRP A 452 40.57 -15.83 -28.36
CA TRP A 452 40.33 -16.19 -29.76
C TRP A 452 40.16 -17.70 -29.92
N LEU A 453 40.90 -18.50 -29.15
CA LEU A 453 40.78 -19.98 -29.12
C LEU A 453 39.40 -20.43 -28.62
N SER A 454 38.83 -19.75 -27.64
CA SER A 454 37.49 -20.07 -27.16
C SER A 454 36.38 -19.71 -28.16
N ARG A 455 36.66 -18.81 -29.11
CA ARG A 455 35.72 -18.42 -30.18
C ARG A 455 35.81 -19.33 -31.42
N THR A 456 37.00 -19.89 -31.70
CA THR A 456 37.22 -20.69 -32.90
C THR A 456 36.97 -22.18 -32.67
N LEU A 457 37.03 -22.66 -31.45
CA LEU A 457 36.82 -24.07 -31.11
C LEU A 457 35.34 -24.36 -30.78
N PRO A 458 34.88 -25.62 -30.99
CA PRO A 458 33.56 -26.03 -30.56
C PRO A 458 33.30 -25.69 -29.07
N SER A 459 32.08 -25.32 -28.71
CA SER A 459 31.72 -24.76 -27.39
C SER A 459 32.16 -25.62 -26.19
N PHE A 460 32.15 -26.94 -26.34
CA PHE A 460 32.59 -27.88 -25.30
C PHE A 460 34.12 -27.88 -25.07
N ILE A 461 34.90 -27.51 -26.09
CA ILE A 461 36.38 -27.37 -26.00
C ILE A 461 36.72 -25.90 -25.68
N GLY A 462 36.08 -24.95 -26.35
CA GLY A 462 36.32 -23.50 -26.19
C GLY A 462 36.18 -23.03 -24.75
N ARG A 463 35.28 -23.63 -23.94
CA ARG A 463 35.10 -23.30 -22.53
C ARG A 463 36.39 -23.46 -21.69
N PHE A 464 37.30 -24.34 -22.04
CA PHE A 464 38.56 -24.55 -21.31
C PHE A 464 39.60 -23.44 -21.59
N PHE A 465 39.42 -22.68 -22.65
CA PHE A 465 40.32 -21.60 -23.06
C PHE A 465 39.79 -20.21 -22.68
N ARG A 466 38.70 -20.12 -21.89
CA ARG A 466 38.19 -18.89 -21.32
C ARG A 466 39.08 -18.45 -20.16
N LYS A 467 39.53 -17.18 -20.20
CA LYS A 467 40.25 -16.57 -19.06
C LYS A 467 39.27 -16.15 -18.02
N ARG A 468 39.47 -16.61 -16.79
CA ARG A 468 38.72 -16.19 -15.61
C ARG A 468 39.56 -15.18 -14.80
N ARG A 469 39.00 -14.04 -14.49
CA ARG A 469 39.60 -13.06 -13.58
C ARG A 469 38.60 -12.75 -12.47
N ASN A 470 39.05 -12.79 -11.23
CA ASN A 470 38.29 -12.35 -10.11
C ASN A 470 38.51 -10.84 -9.91
N LEU A 471 37.45 -10.07 -10.01
CA LEU A 471 37.46 -8.63 -9.75
C LEU A 471 36.84 -8.38 -8.38
N LEU A 472 37.59 -7.69 -7.51
CA LEU A 472 37.05 -7.19 -6.26
C LEU A 472 35.98 -6.12 -6.55
N THR A 473 34.80 -6.31 -5.98
CA THR A 473 33.67 -5.41 -6.25
C THR A 473 33.21 -4.67 -5.01
N MET A 474 33.36 -5.28 -3.84
CA MET A 474 32.89 -4.73 -2.59
C MET A 474 33.52 -5.47 -1.39
N TYR A 475 33.55 -4.81 -0.24
CA TYR A 475 33.76 -5.45 1.06
C TYR A 475 32.47 -5.46 1.86
N HIS A 476 32.22 -6.51 2.61
CA HIS A 476 31.11 -6.62 3.52
C HIS A 476 31.62 -6.81 4.96
N ALA A 477 30.94 -6.21 5.92
CA ALA A 477 31.28 -6.42 7.31
C ALA A 477 30.88 -7.84 7.76
N VAL A 478 31.76 -8.49 8.51
CA VAL A 478 31.36 -9.68 9.26
C VAL A 478 30.49 -9.22 10.44
N PRO A 479 29.27 -9.78 10.63
CA PRO A 479 28.40 -9.39 11.72
C PRO A 479 29.07 -9.44 13.08
N LYS A 480 28.80 -8.46 13.95
CA LYS A 480 29.49 -8.31 15.27
C LYS A 480 29.47 -9.58 16.11
N LEU A 481 28.37 -10.31 16.12
CA LEU A 481 28.26 -11.58 16.84
C LEU A 481 29.25 -12.63 16.31
N LEU A 482 29.46 -12.69 15.01
CA LEU A 482 30.39 -13.60 14.33
C LEU A 482 31.81 -13.02 14.26
N ALA A 483 32.01 -11.76 14.63
CA ALA A 483 33.28 -11.08 14.70
C ALA A 483 33.92 -11.05 16.10
N LYS A 484 33.31 -11.72 17.10
CA LYS A 484 33.82 -11.76 18.48
C LYS A 484 35.23 -12.32 18.59
N ASN A 485 35.54 -13.31 17.80
CA ASN A 485 36.86 -13.93 17.70
C ASN A 485 37.13 -14.39 16.27
N LYS A 486 38.35 -14.87 16.00
CA LYS A 486 38.77 -15.31 14.69
C LYS A 486 38.04 -16.57 14.22
N GLU A 487 37.79 -17.52 15.12
CA GLU A 487 37.11 -18.79 14.80
C GLU A 487 35.70 -18.57 14.27
N LEU A 488 34.92 -17.69 14.91
CA LEU A 488 33.57 -17.32 14.47
C LEU A 488 33.63 -16.59 13.10
N ALA A 489 34.60 -15.71 12.90
CA ALA A 489 34.80 -15.04 11.63
C ALA A 489 35.19 -16.01 10.49
N GLU A 490 35.97 -17.04 10.79
CA GLU A 490 36.31 -18.12 9.86
C GLU A 490 35.09 -19.00 9.51
N ILE A 491 34.15 -19.23 10.44
CA ILE A 491 32.85 -19.86 10.12
C ILE A 491 32.09 -19.04 9.07
N PHE A 492 32.01 -17.72 9.27
CA PHE A 492 31.37 -16.82 8.30
C PHE A 492 32.09 -16.86 6.95
N GLN A 493 33.42 -16.81 6.93
CA GLN A 493 34.21 -16.92 5.71
C GLN A 493 33.95 -18.25 4.98
N GLY A 494 33.84 -19.36 5.71
CA GLY A 494 33.56 -20.67 5.11
C GLY A 494 32.24 -20.70 4.34
N HIS A 495 31.17 -20.16 4.94
CA HIS A 495 29.86 -20.05 4.29
C HIS A 495 29.88 -19.01 3.17
N TRP A 496 30.59 -17.88 3.34
CA TRP A 496 30.77 -16.86 2.30
C TRP A 496 31.42 -17.43 1.05
N ASN A 497 32.52 -18.16 1.22
CA ASN A 497 33.25 -18.78 0.13
C ASN A 497 32.43 -19.84 -0.63
N LYS A 498 31.49 -20.47 0.07
CA LYS A 498 30.60 -21.48 -0.52
C LYS A 498 29.43 -20.86 -1.28
N HIS A 499 28.88 -19.74 -0.82
CA HIS A 499 27.59 -19.24 -1.30
C HIS A 499 27.67 -17.89 -2.00
N VAL A 500 28.73 -17.10 -1.81
CA VAL A 500 28.87 -15.76 -2.41
C VAL A 500 30.10 -15.71 -3.34
N SER A 501 31.28 -15.67 -2.79
CA SER A 501 32.52 -15.64 -3.59
C SER A 501 33.73 -16.03 -2.75
N PRO A 502 34.80 -16.59 -3.35
CA PRO A 502 36.05 -16.82 -2.65
C PRO A 502 36.63 -15.52 -2.09
N GLY A 503 37.05 -15.52 -0.82
CA GLY A 503 37.70 -14.38 -0.17
C GLY A 503 38.20 -14.77 1.21
N ALA A 504 39.23 -14.08 1.68
CA ALA A 504 39.74 -14.21 3.04
C ALA A 504 39.27 -13.02 3.89
N ILE A 505 38.93 -13.27 5.15
CA ILE A 505 38.61 -12.19 6.10
C ILE A 505 39.81 -11.29 6.30
N VAL A 506 39.56 -9.99 6.39
CA VAL A 506 40.55 -8.96 6.70
C VAL A 506 40.21 -8.40 8.09
N TYR A 507 41.20 -8.38 8.97
CA TYR A 507 41.04 -7.78 10.29
C TYR A 507 41.05 -6.24 10.17
N GLY A 508 39.99 -5.60 10.63
CA GLY A 508 39.76 -4.16 10.41
C GLY A 508 40.33 -3.25 11.50
N TYR A 509 40.88 -3.80 12.60
CA TYR A 509 41.46 -3.01 13.68
C TYR A 509 43.00 -2.94 13.59
N GLY A 510 43.58 -1.98 14.29
CA GLY A 510 45.01 -1.62 14.19
C GLY A 510 45.30 -0.79 12.96
N ASP A 511 46.56 -0.29 12.85
CA ASP A 511 46.95 0.68 11.82
C ASP A 511 46.70 0.18 10.40
N ALA A 512 47.16 -1.02 10.09
CA ALA A 512 46.99 -1.60 8.76
C ALA A 512 45.53 -2.00 8.44
N GLY A 513 44.78 -2.50 9.44
CA GLY A 513 43.39 -2.87 9.28
C GLY A 513 42.49 -1.65 9.12
N GLY A 514 42.65 -0.64 9.96
CA GLY A 514 41.93 0.63 9.85
C GLY A 514 42.17 1.32 8.52
N GLN A 515 43.42 1.33 8.04
CA GLN A 515 43.77 1.86 6.72
C GLN A 515 43.07 1.10 5.59
N ALA A 516 43.03 -0.23 5.65
CA ALA A 516 42.32 -1.04 4.64
C ALA A 516 40.81 -0.78 4.62
N VAL A 517 40.17 -0.56 5.79
CA VAL A 517 38.76 -0.16 5.86
C VAL A 517 38.55 1.23 5.25
N GLN A 518 39.41 2.18 5.58
CA GLN A 518 39.35 3.54 5.05
C GLN A 518 39.51 3.56 3.53
N GLU A 519 40.51 2.86 3.00
CA GLU A 519 40.72 2.71 1.56
C GLU A 519 39.50 2.09 0.86
N ALA A 520 38.87 1.07 1.46
CA ALA A 520 37.67 0.45 0.91
C ALA A 520 36.50 1.45 0.82
N ILE A 521 36.33 2.30 1.82
CA ILE A 521 35.30 3.34 1.84
C ILE A 521 35.60 4.42 0.78
N GLU A 522 36.83 4.91 0.70
CA GLU A 522 37.25 5.96 -0.25
C GLU A 522 37.15 5.49 -1.72
N GLN A 523 37.40 4.23 -1.97
CA GLN A 523 37.26 3.61 -3.30
C GLN A 523 35.82 3.25 -3.65
N GLY A 524 34.83 3.53 -2.78
CA GLY A 524 33.42 3.18 -3.00
C GLY A 524 33.13 1.67 -2.93
N LEU A 525 34.01 0.89 -2.29
CA LEU A 525 33.85 -0.55 -2.12
C LEU A 525 33.07 -0.95 -0.86
N SER A 526 32.45 0.04 -0.19
CA SER A 526 31.56 -0.15 0.94
C SER A 526 30.11 -0.16 0.46
N PRO A 527 29.25 -1.11 0.89
CA PRO A 527 27.83 -1.07 0.58
C PRO A 527 27.19 0.21 1.09
N GLN A 528 26.20 0.70 0.34
CA GLN A 528 25.39 1.82 0.81
C GLN A 528 23.92 1.41 0.76
N GLY A 529 23.14 1.76 1.76
CA GLY A 529 21.74 1.39 1.79
C GLY A 529 20.96 2.06 2.90
N THR A 530 19.65 2.07 2.73
CA THR A 530 18.69 2.45 3.76
C THR A 530 18.09 1.19 4.35
N PHE A 531 18.02 1.11 5.67
CA PHE A 531 17.54 -0.05 6.39
C PHE A 531 16.40 0.33 7.33
N HIS A 532 15.38 -0.52 7.38
CA HIS A 532 14.29 -0.42 8.34
C HIS A 532 14.11 -1.75 9.03
N ARG A 533 13.82 -1.70 10.32
CA ARG A 533 13.37 -2.85 11.07
C ARG A 533 11.87 -2.77 11.26
N LYS A 534 11.20 -3.88 11.03
CA LYS A 534 9.74 -3.99 11.15
C LYS A 534 9.37 -5.31 11.79
N LYS A 535 8.30 -5.27 12.59
CA LYS A 535 7.66 -6.50 13.05
C LYS A 535 6.73 -7.04 11.97
N VAL A 536 6.92 -8.32 11.65
CA VAL A 536 6.10 -9.06 10.69
C VAL A 536 5.61 -10.37 11.30
N PHE A 537 4.52 -10.88 10.75
CA PHE A 537 3.99 -12.20 11.08
C PHE A 537 4.13 -13.10 9.85
N GLY A 538 4.45 -14.37 10.06
CA GLY A 538 4.49 -15.33 8.98
C GLY A 538 3.07 -15.73 8.55
N SER A 539 2.78 -15.77 7.27
CA SER A 539 1.66 -16.56 6.79
C SER A 539 1.99 -18.03 7.04
N GLY A 540 1.27 -18.72 7.89
CA GLY A 540 1.53 -20.03 8.49
C GLY A 540 2.18 -21.10 7.60
#